data_3cbc22326894745f55a5e068d20efb35
#
_entry.id   3cbc22326894745f55a5e068d20efb35
#
_cell.length_a   1.000
_cell.length_b   1.000
_cell.length_c   1.000
_cell.angle_alpha   90.00
_cell.angle_beta   90.00
_cell.angle_gamma   90.00
#
_symmetry.space_group_name_H-M   'P 1'
#
loop_
_entity.id
_entity.type
_entity.pdbx_description
1 polymer ?
#
loop_
_entity_poly.entity_id
_entity_poly.type
_entity_poly.pdbx_seq_one_letter_code
_entity_poly.pdbx_strand_id
1 'polypeptide(L)'
;MEKYYKKEGRYSYYEAGEGTPIVVLHGLMGGLSNFDAVARYFSEKGYKIVIPDLPIYTQNILKTNVKAFAKYVKDFITFKGFDRVILLGNSLGGHIALYHTKMYPEKVAGLVLTGSSGLYESAMGDSYPKRGDYEYIKKKAQAVFYDPAMATKELVDEVYASVNDRMKLIKTLTIAKSAIRHNMAKDLPKMHVQTCLIWGKNDSVTPPNVAEEFNELLPNATLYWIDKCGHAAMMEHPDEFNRLLEDWLTHTHLKAH
;
A
#
# COMPACT_ATOMS: atom_id res chain seq x y z
N MET A 1 -12.99 2.01 -14.06
CA MET A 1 -12.75 2.81 -12.84
C MET A 1 -13.49 4.15 -12.79
N GLU A 2 -13.57 4.94 -13.85
CA GLU A 2 -14.19 6.28 -13.79
C GLU A 2 -15.59 6.31 -13.16
N LYS A 3 -16.46 5.33 -13.47
CA LYS A 3 -17.83 5.23 -12.93
C LYS A 3 -17.90 5.16 -11.40
N TYR A 4 -16.85 4.65 -10.75
CA TYR A 4 -16.78 4.43 -9.31
C TYR A 4 -15.89 5.45 -8.58
N TYR A 5 -15.35 6.42 -9.33
CA TYR A 5 -14.56 7.49 -8.74
C TYR A 5 -15.47 8.58 -8.21
N LYS A 6 -15.24 8.96 -6.96
CA LYS A 6 -16.04 9.96 -6.24
C LYS A 6 -15.13 11.09 -5.76
N LYS A 7 -15.71 12.29 -5.74
CA LYS A 7 -15.09 13.46 -5.12
C LYS A 7 -16.09 14.09 -4.17
N GLU A 8 -15.85 13.97 -2.87
CA GLU A 8 -16.75 14.44 -1.82
C GLU A 8 -15.96 15.19 -0.75
N GLY A 9 -16.33 16.46 -0.54
CA GLY A 9 -15.58 17.35 0.34
C GLY A 9 -14.11 17.47 -0.09
N ARG A 10 -13.20 17.11 0.81
CA ARG A 10 -11.75 17.13 0.54
C ARG A 10 -11.21 15.80 0.03
N TYR A 11 -12.06 14.79 -0.12
CA TYR A 11 -11.64 13.44 -0.46
C TYR A 11 -11.98 13.10 -1.90
N SER A 12 -11.01 12.50 -2.57
CA SER A 12 -11.18 11.82 -3.84
C SER A 12 -10.88 10.33 -3.61
N TYR A 13 -11.72 9.45 -4.10
CA TYR A 13 -11.59 8.03 -3.84
C TYR A 13 -12.37 7.18 -4.84
N TYR A 14 -11.92 5.95 -5.03
CA TYR A 14 -12.70 4.90 -5.69
C TYR A 14 -13.57 4.19 -4.65
N GLU A 15 -14.80 3.81 -5.01
CA GLU A 15 -15.68 3.00 -4.16
C GLU A 15 -16.52 2.05 -5.01
N ALA A 16 -16.47 0.75 -4.69
CA ALA A 16 -17.30 -0.28 -5.33
C ALA A 16 -17.69 -1.37 -4.32
N GLY A 17 -18.81 -2.04 -4.59
CA GLY A 17 -19.33 -3.12 -3.77
C GLY A 17 -20.06 -2.63 -2.51
N GLU A 18 -20.59 -3.61 -1.78
CA GLU A 18 -21.30 -3.42 -0.52
C GLU A 18 -20.82 -4.43 0.52
N GLY A 19 -21.09 -4.18 1.81
CA GLY A 19 -20.73 -5.08 2.92
C GLY A 19 -19.48 -4.62 3.68
N THR A 20 -18.63 -5.56 4.10
CA THR A 20 -17.47 -5.29 4.95
C THR A 20 -16.46 -4.37 4.27
N PRO A 21 -16.10 -3.21 4.88
CA PRO A 21 -15.23 -2.25 4.22
C PRO A 21 -13.75 -2.71 4.24
N ILE A 22 -13.15 -2.74 3.04
CA ILE A 22 -11.70 -2.85 2.85
C ILE A 22 -11.21 -1.49 2.34
N VAL A 23 -10.43 -0.80 3.16
CA VAL A 23 -9.78 0.47 2.78
C VAL A 23 -8.39 0.16 2.27
N VAL A 24 -8.13 0.50 1.00
CA VAL A 24 -6.91 0.17 0.30
C VAL A 24 -6.00 1.40 0.18
N LEU A 25 -4.74 1.26 0.57
CA LEU A 25 -3.76 2.35 0.61
C LEU A 25 -2.63 2.06 -0.38
N HIS A 26 -2.50 2.92 -1.38
CA HIS A 26 -1.49 2.78 -2.44
C HIS A 26 -0.09 3.24 -1.98
N GLY A 27 0.93 2.81 -2.70
CA GLY A 27 2.33 3.19 -2.49
C GLY A 27 2.67 4.59 -3.01
N LEU A 28 3.95 4.97 -2.85
CA LEU A 28 4.45 6.32 -3.17
C LEU A 28 4.32 6.69 -4.66
N MET A 29 4.67 5.75 -5.54
CA MET A 29 4.57 5.90 -7.01
C MET A 29 3.35 5.15 -7.56
N GLY A 30 2.47 4.69 -6.68
CA GLY A 30 1.28 3.95 -7.05
C GLY A 30 0.05 4.84 -7.15
N GLY A 31 -0.96 4.32 -7.84
CA GLY A 31 -2.26 4.94 -7.98
C GLY A 31 -3.39 3.97 -7.66
N LEU A 32 -4.62 4.45 -7.82
CA LEU A 32 -5.82 3.66 -7.59
C LEU A 32 -5.88 2.43 -8.50
N SER A 33 -5.36 2.54 -9.74
CA SER A 33 -5.35 1.48 -10.75
C SER A 33 -4.52 0.26 -10.37
N ASN A 34 -3.53 0.41 -9.48
CA ASN A 34 -2.73 -0.72 -9.01
C ASN A 34 -3.56 -1.81 -8.33
N PHE A 35 -4.75 -1.47 -7.87
CA PHE A 35 -5.67 -2.36 -7.17
C PHE A 35 -6.95 -2.68 -7.94
N ASP A 36 -6.98 -2.47 -9.25
CA ASP A 36 -8.16 -2.73 -10.10
C ASP A 36 -8.67 -4.17 -9.98
N ALA A 37 -7.76 -5.14 -10.02
CA ALA A 37 -8.10 -6.54 -9.92
C ALA A 37 -8.67 -6.88 -8.53
N VAL A 38 -8.08 -6.35 -7.47
CA VAL A 38 -8.58 -6.49 -6.09
C VAL A 38 -9.98 -5.87 -5.97
N ALA A 39 -10.13 -4.65 -6.47
CA ALA A 39 -11.40 -3.93 -6.38
C ALA A 39 -12.53 -4.65 -7.10
N ARG A 40 -12.30 -5.13 -8.33
CA ARG A 40 -13.29 -5.91 -9.07
C ARG A 40 -13.64 -7.21 -8.38
N TYR A 41 -12.63 -7.97 -7.95
CA TYR A 41 -12.84 -9.28 -7.36
C TYR A 41 -13.64 -9.21 -6.06
N PHE A 42 -13.25 -8.38 -5.13
CA PHE A 42 -13.87 -8.34 -3.80
C PHE A 42 -15.17 -7.54 -3.75
N SER A 43 -15.40 -6.58 -4.65
CA SER A 43 -16.67 -5.86 -4.72
C SER A 43 -17.87 -6.75 -5.08
N GLU A 44 -17.62 -7.90 -5.74
CA GLU A 44 -18.63 -8.89 -6.08
C GLU A 44 -18.81 -9.98 -4.99
N LYS A 45 -18.00 -9.93 -3.93
CA LYS A 45 -17.94 -10.97 -2.87
C LYS A 45 -18.38 -10.46 -1.49
N GLY A 46 -19.18 -9.40 -1.46
CA GLY A 46 -19.74 -8.87 -0.21
C GLY A 46 -18.76 -7.96 0.57
N TYR A 47 -17.77 -7.40 -0.13
CA TYR A 47 -16.90 -6.36 0.44
C TYR A 47 -17.14 -5.02 -0.24
N LYS A 48 -17.07 -3.97 0.56
CA LYS A 48 -17.03 -2.59 0.06
C LYS A 48 -15.58 -2.16 -0.06
N ILE A 49 -15.10 -2.07 -1.29
CA ILE A 49 -13.72 -1.63 -1.57
C ILE A 49 -13.69 -0.13 -1.70
N VAL A 50 -12.84 0.51 -0.90
CA VAL A 50 -12.65 1.95 -0.91
C VAL A 50 -11.17 2.28 -1.00
N ILE A 51 -10.77 3.02 -2.03
CA ILE A 51 -9.38 3.36 -2.29
C ILE A 51 -9.26 4.89 -2.28
N PRO A 52 -8.90 5.53 -1.15
CA PRO A 52 -8.68 6.96 -1.12
C PRO A 52 -7.45 7.35 -1.93
N ASP A 53 -7.55 8.44 -2.67
CA ASP A 53 -6.41 9.11 -3.27
C ASP A 53 -5.63 9.80 -2.14
N LEU A 54 -4.50 9.20 -1.76
CA LEU A 54 -3.67 9.73 -0.69
C LEU A 54 -3.05 11.05 -1.16
N PRO A 55 -3.17 12.14 -0.39
CA PRO A 55 -2.71 13.47 -0.81
C PRO A 55 -1.19 13.64 -0.71
N ILE A 56 -0.44 12.65 -1.23
CA ILE A 56 1.03 12.55 -1.14
C ILE A 56 1.68 13.80 -1.72
N TYR A 57 1.21 14.23 -2.89
CA TYR A 57 1.80 15.36 -3.61
C TYR A 57 0.99 16.66 -3.50
N THR A 58 -0.22 16.62 -2.93
CA THR A 58 -1.11 17.78 -2.83
C THR A 58 -1.08 18.45 -1.46
N GLN A 59 -0.71 17.73 -0.40
CA GLN A 59 -0.58 18.29 0.95
C GLN A 59 0.57 19.29 1.09
N ASN A 60 0.45 20.14 2.13
CA ASN A 60 1.57 20.97 2.60
C ASN A 60 2.72 20.06 3.05
N ILE A 61 3.96 20.46 2.79
CA ILE A 61 5.18 19.70 3.08
C ILE A 61 5.29 19.31 4.58
N LEU A 62 4.82 20.15 5.49
CA LEU A 62 4.81 19.87 6.93
C LEU A 62 3.88 18.72 7.33
N LYS A 63 2.89 18.42 6.49
CA LYS A 63 1.95 17.29 6.64
C LYS A 63 2.32 16.10 5.74
N THR A 64 3.46 16.14 5.06
CA THR A 64 3.94 15.09 4.18
C THR A 64 4.80 14.10 4.98
N ASN A 65 4.14 13.28 5.81
CA ASN A 65 4.79 12.28 6.65
C ASN A 65 3.82 11.14 7.02
N VAL A 66 4.36 9.98 7.41
CA VAL A 66 3.58 8.76 7.73
C VAL A 66 2.50 9.03 8.77
N LYS A 67 2.82 9.74 9.85
CA LYS A 67 1.86 10.05 10.92
C LYS A 67 0.69 10.90 10.42
N ALA A 68 0.96 11.90 9.60
CA ALA A 68 -0.09 12.78 9.04
C ALA A 68 -0.99 12.02 8.05
N PHE A 69 -0.42 11.10 7.26
CA PHE A 69 -1.22 10.24 6.40
C PHE A 69 -2.06 9.23 7.18
N ALA A 70 -1.54 8.64 8.25
CA ALA A 70 -2.33 7.78 9.13
C ALA A 70 -3.52 8.54 9.75
N LYS A 71 -3.31 9.81 10.13
CA LYS A 71 -4.41 10.69 10.58
C LYS A 71 -5.40 10.99 9.44
N TYR A 72 -4.92 11.24 8.22
CA TYR A 72 -5.80 11.43 7.06
C TYR A 72 -6.69 10.21 6.83
N VAL A 73 -6.14 9.00 6.92
CA VAL A 73 -6.89 7.74 6.81
C VAL A 73 -7.93 7.63 7.92
N LYS A 74 -7.60 7.97 9.16
CA LYS A 74 -8.55 8.01 10.28
C LYS A 74 -9.71 8.97 10.00
N ASP A 75 -9.40 10.18 9.55
CA ASP A 75 -10.42 11.18 9.24
C ASP A 75 -11.30 10.73 8.07
N PHE A 76 -10.71 10.06 7.07
CA PHE A 76 -11.43 9.47 5.95
C PHE A 76 -12.37 8.32 6.36
N ILE A 77 -11.91 7.39 7.19
CA ILE A 77 -12.73 6.29 7.75
C ILE A 77 -13.93 6.87 8.53
N THR A 78 -13.68 7.92 9.31
CA THR A 78 -14.73 8.63 10.04
C THR A 78 -15.73 9.33 9.11
N PHE A 79 -15.23 9.99 8.06
CA PHE A 79 -16.06 10.62 7.03
C PHE A 79 -16.97 9.62 6.32
N LYS A 80 -16.46 8.39 6.05
CA LYS A 80 -17.24 7.30 5.46
C LYS A 80 -18.24 6.66 6.43
N GLY A 81 -18.22 7.01 7.70
CA GLY A 81 -19.07 6.42 8.73
C GLY A 81 -18.73 4.96 9.06
N PHE A 82 -17.51 4.50 8.72
CA PHE A 82 -17.09 3.14 9.03
C PHE A 82 -16.71 3.04 10.51
N ASP A 83 -17.23 2.02 11.18
CA ASP A 83 -16.86 1.72 12.57
C ASP A 83 -15.50 1.02 12.62
N ARG A 84 -15.39 -0.10 11.92
CA ARG A 84 -14.14 -0.87 11.77
C ARG A 84 -13.93 -1.21 10.30
N VAL A 85 -12.65 -1.27 9.89
CA VAL A 85 -12.27 -1.58 8.50
C VAL A 85 -11.17 -2.62 8.44
N ILE A 86 -11.08 -3.34 7.33
CA ILE A 86 -9.87 -4.06 6.96
C ILE A 86 -8.99 -3.05 6.21
N LEU A 87 -7.75 -2.89 6.65
CA LEU A 87 -6.76 -2.07 5.94
C LEU A 87 -5.90 -2.95 5.03
N LEU A 88 -5.83 -2.62 3.75
CA LEU A 88 -4.90 -3.24 2.81
C LEU A 88 -3.91 -2.18 2.33
N GLY A 89 -2.62 -2.42 2.50
CA GLY A 89 -1.60 -1.46 2.08
C GLY A 89 -0.43 -2.08 1.33
N ASN A 90 0.00 -1.40 0.27
CA ASN A 90 1.23 -1.74 -0.44
C ASN A 90 2.30 -0.68 -0.18
N SER A 91 3.53 -1.11 0.08
CA SER A 91 4.70 -0.24 0.22
C SER A 91 4.47 0.85 1.29
N LEU A 92 4.55 2.13 0.93
CA LEU A 92 4.20 3.25 1.80
C LEU A 92 2.78 3.14 2.36
N GLY A 93 1.81 2.66 1.56
CA GLY A 93 0.44 2.42 2.01
C GLY A 93 0.37 1.41 3.15
N GLY A 94 1.19 0.37 3.11
CA GLY A 94 1.33 -0.60 4.20
C GLY A 94 1.90 0.04 5.47
N HIS A 95 2.91 0.89 5.34
CA HIS A 95 3.45 1.64 6.49
C HIS A 95 2.41 2.58 7.12
N ILE A 96 1.63 3.26 6.28
CA ILE A 96 0.53 4.12 6.74
C ILE A 96 -0.52 3.27 7.48
N ALA A 97 -0.87 2.08 6.95
CA ALA A 97 -1.80 1.15 7.59
C ALA A 97 -1.28 0.66 8.96
N LEU A 98 0.00 0.29 9.05
CA LEU A 98 0.66 -0.07 10.31
C LEU A 98 0.60 1.07 11.32
N TYR A 99 1.00 2.27 10.91
CA TYR A 99 1.00 3.42 11.81
C TYR A 99 -0.42 3.83 12.23
N HIS A 100 -1.40 3.68 11.33
CA HIS A 100 -2.82 3.87 11.66
C HIS A 100 -3.28 2.84 12.70
N THR A 101 -2.98 1.56 12.50
CA THR A 101 -3.31 0.48 13.43
C THR A 101 -2.70 0.69 14.81
N LYS A 102 -1.45 1.18 14.88
CA LYS A 102 -0.82 1.58 16.14
C LYS A 102 -1.61 2.68 16.86
N MET A 103 -2.09 3.68 16.13
CA MET A 103 -2.75 4.84 16.73
C MET A 103 -4.24 4.62 17.04
N TYR A 104 -4.91 3.76 16.27
CA TYR A 104 -6.37 3.55 16.31
C TYR A 104 -6.70 2.06 16.16
N PRO A 105 -6.20 1.19 17.05
CA PRO A 105 -6.37 -0.26 16.91
C PRO A 105 -7.84 -0.69 16.93
N GLU A 106 -8.69 0.04 17.63
CA GLU A 106 -10.13 -0.22 17.72
C GLU A 106 -10.86 -0.05 16.38
N LYS A 107 -10.27 0.70 15.44
CA LYS A 107 -10.83 0.96 14.09
C LYS A 107 -10.41 -0.08 13.06
N VAL A 108 -9.54 -1.02 13.41
CA VAL A 108 -8.99 -2.00 12.47
C VAL A 108 -9.48 -3.40 12.80
N ALA A 109 -10.22 -4.00 11.87
CA ALA A 109 -10.70 -5.37 11.96
C ALA A 109 -9.64 -6.38 11.53
N GLY A 110 -8.87 -6.04 10.50
CA GLY A 110 -7.80 -6.84 9.95
C GLY A 110 -6.80 -5.97 9.19
N LEU A 111 -5.57 -6.46 9.06
CA LEU A 111 -4.48 -5.78 8.36
C LEU A 111 -3.93 -6.67 7.26
N VAL A 112 -3.79 -6.14 6.05
CA VAL A 112 -3.20 -6.82 4.90
C VAL A 112 -2.04 -5.99 4.39
N LEU A 113 -0.85 -6.58 4.36
CA LEU A 113 0.38 -5.93 3.92
C LEU A 113 0.98 -6.65 2.72
N THR A 114 1.36 -5.91 1.69
CA THR A 114 2.07 -6.43 0.53
C THR A 114 3.23 -5.51 0.17
N GLY A 115 4.44 -6.05 0.12
CA GLY A 115 5.64 -5.25 -0.13
C GLY A 115 5.74 -4.04 0.80
N SER A 116 5.34 -4.17 2.08
CA SER A 116 5.19 -3.02 2.98
C SER A 116 6.53 -2.45 3.42
N SER A 117 6.63 -1.13 3.46
CA SER A 117 7.64 -0.44 4.26
C SER A 117 7.25 -0.41 5.74
N GLY A 118 8.15 0.03 6.61
CA GLY A 118 7.95 0.10 8.05
C GLY A 118 9.06 -0.54 8.88
N LEU A 119 9.85 -1.44 8.28
CA LEU A 119 11.03 -2.04 8.88
C LEU A 119 12.31 -1.73 8.12
N TYR A 120 12.24 -1.71 6.80
CA TYR A 120 13.38 -1.55 5.91
C TYR A 120 13.12 -0.47 4.87
N GLU A 121 13.92 0.58 4.90
CA GLU A 121 13.65 1.81 4.12
C GLU A 121 14.81 2.18 3.17
N SER A 122 15.79 1.31 2.93
CA SER A 122 16.97 1.66 2.14
C SER A 122 16.63 1.99 0.68
N ALA A 123 15.65 1.31 0.10
CA ALA A 123 15.22 1.56 -1.28
C ALA A 123 14.53 2.92 -1.45
N MET A 124 13.92 3.48 -0.40
CA MET A 124 13.29 4.80 -0.43
C MET A 124 14.30 5.94 -0.36
N GLY A 125 15.52 5.67 0.15
CA GLY A 125 16.62 6.63 0.26
C GLY A 125 17.47 6.78 -0.99
N ASP A 126 17.30 5.91 -1.97
CA ASP A 126 18.01 6.03 -3.26
C ASP A 126 17.56 7.31 -3.96
N SER A 127 18.40 8.34 -3.84
CA SER A 127 18.28 9.51 -4.69
C SER A 127 18.33 9.03 -6.15
N TYR A 128 17.51 9.60 -6.99
CA TYR A 128 17.57 9.36 -8.44
C TYR A 128 18.69 10.24 -9.04
N PRO A 129 19.99 9.83 -8.94
CA PRO A 129 21.11 10.69 -9.30
C PRO A 129 21.12 11.02 -10.80
N LYS A 130 20.50 10.15 -11.61
CA LYS A 130 20.36 10.31 -13.07
C LYS A 130 18.91 10.50 -13.50
N ARG A 131 18.11 11.27 -12.73
CA ARG A 131 16.67 11.46 -13.00
C ARG A 131 16.36 12.03 -14.39
N GLY A 132 17.28 12.75 -15.02
CA GLY A 132 17.15 13.25 -16.39
C GLY A 132 17.38 12.20 -17.48
N ASP A 133 17.88 11.03 -17.12
CA ASP A 133 18.12 9.91 -18.04
C ASP A 133 16.90 8.98 -18.02
N TYR A 134 16.14 8.99 -19.11
CA TYR A 134 14.92 8.20 -19.27
C TYR A 134 15.18 6.68 -19.17
N GLU A 135 16.26 6.19 -19.79
CA GLU A 135 16.59 4.76 -19.74
C GLU A 135 17.02 4.31 -18.34
N TYR A 136 17.65 5.18 -17.56
CA TYR A 136 17.93 4.92 -16.16
C TYR A 136 16.65 4.79 -15.34
N ILE A 137 15.68 5.70 -15.54
CA ILE A 137 14.39 5.66 -14.85
C ILE A 137 13.58 4.43 -15.26
N LYS A 138 13.58 4.10 -16.55
CA LYS A 138 12.94 2.88 -17.07
C LYS A 138 13.47 1.62 -16.38
N LYS A 139 14.79 1.47 -16.28
CA LYS A 139 15.41 0.34 -15.56
C LYS A 139 15.01 0.29 -14.09
N LYS A 140 14.93 1.44 -13.42
CA LYS A 140 14.48 1.51 -12.03
C LYS A 140 12.98 1.12 -11.88
N ALA A 141 12.12 1.56 -12.79
CA ALA A 141 10.71 1.16 -12.80
C ALA A 141 10.54 -0.33 -13.09
N GLN A 142 11.31 -0.88 -14.03
CA GLN A 142 11.33 -2.31 -14.35
C GLN A 142 11.78 -3.17 -13.16
N ALA A 143 12.74 -2.70 -12.37
CA ALA A 143 13.27 -3.44 -11.22
C ALA A 143 12.27 -3.61 -10.07
N VAL A 144 11.15 -2.91 -10.10
CA VAL A 144 10.05 -3.07 -9.14
C VAL A 144 9.30 -4.39 -9.35
N PHE A 145 9.32 -4.92 -10.57
CA PHE A 145 8.62 -6.12 -11.00
C PHE A 145 9.60 -7.28 -11.25
N TYR A 146 9.12 -8.49 -11.12
CA TYR A 146 9.83 -9.68 -11.59
C TYR A 146 9.85 -9.74 -13.11
N ASP A 147 8.68 -9.49 -13.75
CA ASP A 147 8.58 -9.33 -15.19
C ASP A 147 8.76 -7.85 -15.56
N PRO A 148 9.89 -7.47 -16.20
CA PRO A 148 10.12 -6.09 -16.62
C PRO A 148 9.06 -5.51 -17.57
N ALA A 149 8.31 -6.37 -18.27
CA ALA A 149 7.23 -5.95 -19.18
C ALA A 149 6.05 -5.31 -18.45
N MET A 150 5.89 -5.57 -17.15
CA MET A 150 4.89 -4.91 -16.30
C MET A 150 5.12 -3.40 -16.15
N ALA A 151 6.35 -2.93 -16.31
CA ALA A 151 6.66 -1.50 -16.38
C ALA A 151 6.33 -0.96 -17.76
N THR A 152 5.03 -0.73 -18.02
CA THR A 152 4.56 -0.18 -19.29
C THR A 152 5.17 1.19 -19.57
N LYS A 153 5.11 1.63 -20.83
CA LYS A 153 5.62 2.95 -21.23
C LYS A 153 4.93 4.06 -20.41
N GLU A 154 3.64 3.96 -20.22
CA GLU A 154 2.83 4.93 -19.46
C GLU A 154 3.31 5.03 -18.00
N LEU A 155 3.56 3.89 -17.35
CA LEU A 155 4.10 3.85 -16.00
C LEU A 155 5.49 4.49 -15.92
N VAL A 156 6.37 4.17 -16.88
CA VAL A 156 7.72 4.76 -16.95
C VAL A 156 7.64 6.27 -17.16
N ASP A 157 6.78 6.73 -18.06
CA ASP A 157 6.55 8.16 -18.35
C ASP A 157 6.06 8.90 -17.10
N GLU A 158 5.15 8.30 -16.33
CA GLU A 158 4.63 8.87 -15.08
C GLU A 158 5.73 8.97 -14.00
N VAL A 159 6.53 7.92 -13.83
CA VAL A 159 7.66 7.94 -12.90
C VAL A 159 8.68 8.98 -13.33
N TYR A 160 9.03 9.04 -14.62
CA TYR A 160 9.96 10.01 -15.16
C TYR A 160 9.49 11.45 -14.92
N ALA A 161 8.23 11.74 -15.20
CA ALA A 161 7.65 13.05 -14.94
C ALA A 161 7.67 13.40 -13.43
N SER A 162 7.37 12.42 -12.57
CA SER A 162 7.30 12.61 -11.12
C SER A 162 8.67 12.89 -10.50
N VAL A 163 9.73 12.18 -10.90
CA VAL A 163 11.09 12.40 -10.37
C VAL A 163 11.75 13.66 -10.90
N ASN A 164 11.26 14.19 -12.04
CA ASN A 164 11.72 15.45 -12.63
C ASN A 164 10.91 16.67 -12.16
N ASP A 165 9.76 16.46 -11.52
CA ASP A 165 9.06 17.52 -10.81
C ASP A 165 9.75 17.81 -9.47
N ARG A 166 10.26 19.05 -9.33
CA ARG A 166 11.03 19.47 -8.14
C ARG A 166 10.22 19.31 -6.84
N MET A 167 8.94 19.67 -6.85
CA MET A 167 8.12 19.62 -5.64
C MET A 167 7.74 18.19 -5.27
N LYS A 168 7.42 17.35 -6.26
CA LYS A 168 7.17 15.93 -6.03
C LYS A 168 8.43 15.24 -5.47
N LEU A 169 9.59 15.52 -6.03
CA LEU A 169 10.86 14.97 -5.54
C LEU A 169 11.13 15.36 -4.08
N ILE A 170 10.97 16.65 -3.73
CA ILE A 170 11.16 17.13 -2.34
C ILE A 170 10.18 16.39 -1.40
N LYS A 171 8.91 16.23 -1.78
CA LYS A 171 7.92 15.50 -0.99
C LYS A 171 8.26 14.01 -0.87
N THR A 172 8.71 13.37 -1.94
CA THR A 172 9.20 11.98 -1.94
C THR A 172 10.33 11.80 -0.93
N LEU A 173 11.35 12.66 -0.94
CA LEU A 173 12.46 12.60 0.01
C LEU A 173 12.00 12.88 1.45
N THR A 174 11.03 13.77 1.62
CA THR A 174 10.45 14.07 2.95
C THR A 174 9.74 12.86 3.52
N ILE A 175 8.98 12.13 2.69
CA ILE A 175 8.29 10.90 3.07
C ILE A 175 9.30 9.79 3.39
N ALA A 176 10.33 9.61 2.56
CA ALA A 176 11.38 8.63 2.81
C ALA A 176 12.06 8.84 4.18
N LYS A 177 12.44 10.08 4.49
CA LYS A 177 12.97 10.44 5.82
C LYS A 177 11.97 10.20 6.94
N SER A 178 10.70 10.43 6.69
CA SER A 178 9.63 10.14 7.67
C SER A 178 9.47 8.64 7.89
N ALA A 179 9.50 7.83 6.84
CA ALA A 179 9.39 6.39 6.93
C ALA A 179 10.52 5.81 7.81
N ILE A 180 11.77 6.19 7.56
CA ILE A 180 12.92 5.79 8.38
C ILE A 180 12.70 6.17 9.86
N ARG A 181 12.22 7.40 10.12
CA ARG A 181 11.99 7.91 11.50
C ARG A 181 10.89 7.15 12.22
N HIS A 182 9.89 6.67 11.50
CA HIS A 182 8.73 5.96 12.03
C HIS A 182 8.86 4.43 11.86
N ASN A 183 10.07 3.89 11.96
CA ASN A 183 10.28 2.44 11.97
C ASN A 183 9.40 1.76 13.02
N MET A 184 8.77 0.66 12.63
CA MET A 184 7.72 0.00 13.40
C MET A 184 8.20 -1.20 14.25
N ALA A 185 9.48 -1.59 14.16
CA ALA A 185 9.99 -2.80 14.81
C ALA A 185 9.62 -2.92 16.30
N LYS A 186 9.65 -1.81 17.04
CA LYS A 186 9.31 -1.78 18.46
C LYS A 186 7.80 -1.83 18.75
N ASP A 187 6.98 -1.53 17.77
CA ASP A 187 5.53 -1.43 17.89
C ASP A 187 4.82 -2.72 17.43
N LEU A 188 5.37 -3.42 16.42
CA LEU A 188 4.77 -4.62 15.83
C LEU A 188 4.44 -5.71 16.86
N PRO A 189 5.30 -6.02 17.86
CA PRO A 189 4.99 -7.05 18.88
C PRO A 189 3.78 -6.73 19.74
N LYS A 190 3.30 -5.50 19.73
CA LYS A 190 2.14 -5.02 20.50
C LYS A 190 0.86 -4.98 19.65
N MET A 191 0.96 -5.29 18.36
CA MET A 191 -0.17 -5.27 17.42
C MET A 191 -0.81 -6.66 17.34
N HIS A 192 -1.92 -6.85 18.06
CA HIS A 192 -2.62 -8.14 18.11
C HIS A 192 -3.72 -8.27 17.04
N VAL A 193 -3.79 -7.35 16.07
CA VAL A 193 -4.71 -7.45 14.93
C VAL A 193 -4.33 -8.64 14.05
N GLN A 194 -5.32 -9.35 13.52
CA GLN A 194 -5.10 -10.39 12.52
C GLN A 194 -4.45 -9.78 11.29
N THR A 195 -3.29 -10.30 10.89
CA THR A 195 -2.49 -9.73 9.81
C THR A 195 -2.20 -10.74 8.71
N CYS A 196 -2.49 -10.37 7.48
CA CYS A 196 -2.11 -11.09 6.27
C CYS A 196 -0.88 -10.42 5.65
N LEU A 197 0.14 -11.19 5.37
CA LEU A 197 1.33 -10.77 4.63
C LEU A 197 1.32 -11.52 3.29
N ILE A 198 1.22 -10.80 2.16
CA ILE A 198 1.31 -11.40 0.82
C ILE A 198 2.50 -10.76 0.11
N TRP A 199 3.51 -11.56 -0.22
CA TRP A 199 4.79 -11.02 -0.66
C TRP A 199 5.37 -11.75 -1.86
N GLY A 200 5.99 -11.00 -2.79
CA GLY A 200 6.74 -11.57 -3.89
C GLY A 200 8.10 -12.11 -3.44
N LYS A 201 8.45 -13.33 -3.82
CA LYS A 201 9.76 -13.93 -3.52
C LYS A 201 10.94 -13.19 -4.15
N ASN A 202 10.68 -12.37 -5.15
CA ASN A 202 11.69 -11.61 -5.89
C ASN A 202 11.56 -10.10 -5.66
N ASP A 203 10.89 -9.69 -4.58
CA ASP A 203 10.79 -8.27 -4.23
C ASP A 203 12.17 -7.69 -3.93
N SER A 204 12.62 -6.77 -4.78
CA SER A 204 13.91 -6.08 -4.63
C SER A 204 13.81 -4.75 -3.89
N VAL A 205 12.58 -4.25 -3.66
CA VAL A 205 12.31 -3.00 -2.97
C VAL A 205 12.20 -3.22 -1.45
N THR A 206 11.38 -4.19 -1.06
CA THR A 206 11.29 -4.71 0.31
C THR A 206 11.57 -6.20 0.27
N PRO A 207 12.85 -6.60 0.40
CA PRO A 207 13.28 -7.98 0.16
C PRO A 207 12.57 -9.02 1.05
N PRO A 208 12.57 -10.32 0.67
CA PRO A 208 11.86 -11.38 1.39
C PRO A 208 12.15 -11.46 2.89
N ASN A 209 13.38 -11.20 3.31
CA ASN A 209 13.74 -11.15 4.73
C ASN A 209 12.95 -10.10 5.53
N VAL A 210 12.47 -9.04 4.88
CA VAL A 210 11.60 -8.05 5.52
C VAL A 210 10.22 -8.63 5.82
N ALA A 211 9.67 -9.44 4.90
CA ALA A 211 8.41 -10.15 5.14
C ALA A 211 8.54 -11.17 6.27
N GLU A 212 9.66 -11.88 6.33
CA GLU A 212 9.98 -12.82 7.41
C GLU A 212 10.05 -12.08 8.75
N GLU A 213 10.74 -10.93 8.82
CA GLU A 213 10.81 -10.10 10.03
C GLU A 213 9.43 -9.57 10.44
N PHE A 214 8.58 -9.14 9.50
CA PHE A 214 7.19 -8.80 9.82
C PHE A 214 6.42 -9.96 10.42
N ASN A 215 6.58 -11.17 9.86
CA ASN A 215 5.92 -12.37 10.35
C ASN A 215 6.41 -12.82 11.73
N GLU A 216 7.68 -12.60 12.05
CA GLU A 216 8.25 -12.87 13.37
C GLU A 216 7.78 -11.87 14.43
N LEU A 217 7.68 -10.59 14.06
CA LEU A 217 7.36 -9.53 15.01
C LEU A 217 5.85 -9.35 15.26
N LEU A 218 5.00 -9.69 14.31
CA LEU A 218 3.54 -9.55 14.43
C LEU A 218 2.94 -10.81 15.06
N PRO A 219 2.30 -10.74 16.25
CA PRO A 219 1.83 -11.92 16.99
C PRO A 219 0.79 -12.78 16.25
N ASN A 220 -0.02 -12.19 15.39
CA ASN A 220 -1.12 -12.84 14.67
C ASN A 220 -0.96 -12.70 13.16
N ALA A 221 0.24 -12.88 12.63
CA ALA A 221 0.51 -12.80 11.20
C ALA A 221 0.43 -14.17 10.52
N THR A 222 0.02 -14.16 9.26
CA THR A 222 0.11 -15.27 8.32
C THR A 222 0.81 -14.77 7.07
N LEU A 223 1.93 -15.41 6.69
CA LEU A 223 2.74 -15.04 5.54
C LEU A 223 2.48 -15.98 4.36
N TYR A 224 2.14 -15.39 3.23
CA TYR A 224 1.98 -16.04 1.94
C TYR A 224 3.02 -15.54 0.95
N TRP A 225 3.58 -16.46 0.18
CA TRP A 225 4.56 -16.17 -0.85
C TRP A 225 3.97 -16.33 -2.24
N ILE A 226 4.28 -15.40 -3.14
CA ILE A 226 4.04 -15.55 -4.58
C ILE A 226 5.38 -15.70 -5.29
N ASP A 227 5.53 -16.76 -6.06
CA ASP A 227 6.73 -17.07 -6.82
C ASP A 227 6.81 -16.20 -8.08
N LYS A 228 8.04 -15.93 -8.56
CA LYS A 228 8.26 -15.10 -9.75
C LYS A 228 7.51 -13.75 -9.69
N CYS A 229 7.55 -13.12 -8.54
CA CYS A 229 6.82 -11.92 -8.23
C CYS A 229 7.73 -10.89 -7.55
N GLY A 230 7.66 -9.64 -7.98
CA GLY A 230 8.37 -8.51 -7.39
C GLY A 230 7.54 -7.79 -6.31
N HIS A 231 7.66 -6.46 -6.29
CA HIS A 231 7.10 -5.60 -5.24
C HIS A 231 5.59 -5.37 -5.32
N ALA A 232 5.01 -5.50 -6.50
CA ALA A 232 3.60 -5.20 -6.75
C ALA A 232 2.79 -6.48 -7.03
N ALA A 233 2.73 -7.37 -6.05
CA ALA A 233 2.10 -8.69 -6.16
C ALA A 233 0.65 -8.65 -6.69
N MET A 234 -0.12 -7.64 -6.28
CA MET A 234 -1.50 -7.42 -6.72
C MET A 234 -1.62 -7.02 -8.19
N MET A 235 -0.52 -6.60 -8.81
CA MET A 235 -0.44 -6.26 -10.23
C MET A 235 0.13 -7.41 -11.07
N GLU A 236 1.21 -8.05 -10.60
CA GLU A 236 1.90 -9.11 -11.34
C GLU A 236 1.12 -10.43 -11.33
N HIS A 237 0.53 -10.80 -10.20
CA HIS A 237 -0.20 -12.04 -10.01
C HIS A 237 -1.58 -11.79 -9.36
N PRO A 238 -2.48 -11.03 -10.02
CA PRO A 238 -3.74 -10.60 -9.40
C PRO A 238 -4.64 -11.75 -8.97
N ASP A 239 -4.71 -12.82 -9.75
CA ASP A 239 -5.59 -13.98 -9.44
C ASP A 239 -5.06 -14.74 -8.20
N GLU A 240 -3.75 -14.97 -8.13
CA GLU A 240 -3.15 -15.63 -6.98
C GLU A 240 -3.22 -14.75 -5.73
N PHE A 241 -2.95 -13.46 -5.88
CA PHE A 241 -3.10 -12.49 -4.79
C PHE A 241 -4.52 -12.49 -4.21
N ASN A 242 -5.52 -12.41 -5.08
CA ASN A 242 -6.93 -12.40 -4.67
C ASN A 242 -7.33 -13.70 -3.99
N ARG A 243 -6.90 -14.86 -4.52
CA ARG A 243 -7.15 -16.16 -3.90
C ARG A 243 -6.55 -16.27 -2.50
N LEU A 244 -5.29 -15.88 -2.32
CA LEU A 244 -4.63 -15.92 -1.02
C LEU A 244 -5.30 -14.98 0.00
N LEU A 245 -5.69 -13.80 -0.44
CA LEU A 245 -6.41 -12.84 0.40
C LEU A 245 -7.80 -13.36 0.78
N GLU A 246 -8.55 -13.97 -0.16
CA GLU A 246 -9.86 -14.57 0.12
C GLU A 246 -9.76 -15.73 1.11
N ASP A 247 -8.77 -16.61 0.94
CA ASP A 247 -8.51 -17.71 1.86
C ASP A 247 -8.27 -17.18 3.28
N TRP A 248 -7.40 -16.16 3.42
CA TRP A 248 -7.12 -15.55 4.71
C TRP A 248 -8.36 -14.89 5.35
N LEU A 249 -9.13 -14.11 4.57
CA LEU A 249 -10.35 -13.46 5.04
C LEU A 249 -11.38 -14.48 5.54
N THR A 250 -11.46 -15.65 4.89
CA THR A 250 -12.36 -16.73 5.27
C THR A 250 -11.92 -17.40 6.57
N HIS A 251 -10.63 -17.70 6.73
CA HIS A 251 -10.10 -18.38 7.92
C HIS A 251 -10.09 -17.50 9.16
N THR A 252 -9.96 -16.20 9.00
CA THR A 252 -9.96 -15.25 10.13
C THR A 252 -11.36 -14.74 10.52
N HIS A 253 -12.42 -15.27 9.91
CA HIS A 253 -13.80 -14.82 10.13
C HIS A 253 -14.01 -13.32 9.86
N LEU A 254 -13.15 -12.71 9.06
CA LEU A 254 -13.31 -11.36 8.52
C LEU A 254 -14.11 -11.36 7.21
N LYS A 255 -14.80 -12.47 6.96
CA LYS A 255 -15.65 -12.68 5.81
C LYS A 255 -16.82 -11.72 5.82
N ALA A 256 -17.19 -11.26 4.64
CA ALA A 256 -18.46 -10.54 4.44
C ALA A 256 -19.65 -11.42 4.86
N HIS A 257 -20.58 -10.84 5.60
CA HIS A 257 -21.85 -11.46 5.97
C HIS A 257 -22.92 -11.17 4.93
#